data_4f38f0a24e98353a4696309660cf9c56
#
_entry.id   4f38f0a24e98353a4696309660cf9c56
#
_cell.length_a   1.000
_cell.length_b   1.000
_cell.length_c   1.000
_cell.angle_alpha   90.00
_cell.angle_beta   90.00
_cell.angle_gamma   90.00
#
_symmetry.space_group_name_H-M   'P 1'
#
loop_
_entity.id
_entity.type
_entity.pdbx_description
1 polymer ?
#
loop_
_entity_poly.entity_id
_entity_poly.type
_entity_poly.pdbx_seq_one_letter_code
_entity_poly.pdbx_strand_id
1 'polypeptide(L)'
;MRTKVKKLTSVILAVVMMLGILTIAPLTVSAATYGDFEYTLEDDYTCTITKYNGSAANVTIPSTIHDYKVCKIGAGAFYDCSSLEKIVIPDSVKEICWSPMYGCFQKCNNLKEIYIGSGFEKSLFDMYTLSGCNSLEKIVFSEDNNYYCSIDGVPFDKSKTSICRYPAGKKDKEYTIPDTVSELSMADEFFYNENLKTIVIPKSVKSIGEYTFGTVDSFPITIKGYKGTAAEEYAKENGFKFIALDVSEPTSVSLNKTSLTLDVGKSYTLTKTVSPSNAATSYTWRSSNTSVATVDSNGKVTAKKAGTATITVKTSNGKTATCKVTVNLPAPQITGLANTTGGIKISWNKVDGAYGYRLYYKPASGGWKRFKDTTATSFTDSGVSPNRTETYTIRCIDKNGNTISGFNSNGWSKKYTPVAPTISKLENTSGGIKISWNKIAGVYGYRLYYKPASGGWKRFKDTTATSFTDSGVSPNRTETYTIRCIDKNGKTVSGFNSKGWSKKYTPVAPTITRFSNTSKGVSVTWNKIAGVYGYRLYRKYDGGSWTRVKDTTSTSFTDSGAKKGKKVTYTVRCIDRKGKTVSGFNSKGWSITRK
;
A
#
# COMPACT_ATOMS: atom_id res chain seq x y z
N MET A 1 -45.41 73.92 13.40
CA MET A 1 -44.34 73.17 14.11
C MET A 1 -43.75 71.95 13.39
N ARG A 2 -44.46 71.33 12.44
CA ARG A 2 -43.95 70.14 11.70
C ARG A 2 -42.91 70.41 10.58
N THR A 3 -42.80 71.66 10.11
CA THR A 3 -41.93 72.02 8.97
C THR A 3 -40.50 72.44 9.40
N LYS A 4 -40.30 72.85 10.65
CA LYS A 4 -38.97 73.20 11.16
C LYS A 4 -38.14 72.01 11.68
N VAL A 5 -38.81 70.90 12.07
CA VAL A 5 -38.10 69.69 12.53
C VAL A 5 -37.51 68.90 11.37
N LYS A 6 -38.16 68.92 10.15
CA LYS A 6 -37.64 68.25 8.95
C LYS A 6 -36.41 68.93 8.36
N LYS A 7 -36.20 70.24 8.55
CA LYS A 7 -34.99 70.93 8.08
C LYS A 7 -33.81 70.76 9.03
N LEU A 8 -34.05 70.54 10.34
CA LEU A 8 -32.99 70.32 11.30
C LEU A 8 -32.43 68.87 11.21
N THR A 9 -33.28 67.88 10.92
CA THR A 9 -32.86 66.49 10.75
C THR A 9 -32.09 66.28 9.43
N SER A 10 -32.41 67.03 8.33
CA SER A 10 -31.65 66.90 7.08
C SER A 10 -30.27 67.62 7.16
N VAL A 11 -30.13 68.65 7.97
CA VAL A 11 -28.82 69.31 8.17
C VAL A 11 -27.92 68.51 9.08
N ILE A 12 -28.49 67.85 10.12
CA ILE A 12 -27.70 66.97 10.99
C ILE A 12 -27.28 65.67 10.26
N LEU A 13 -28.13 65.14 9.35
CA LEU A 13 -27.74 64.00 8.53
C LEU A 13 -26.69 64.35 7.48
N ALA A 14 -26.70 65.56 6.91
CA ALA A 14 -25.70 66.04 5.99
C ALA A 14 -24.33 66.35 6.68
N VAL A 15 -24.37 66.84 7.90
CA VAL A 15 -23.15 67.09 8.69
C VAL A 15 -22.53 65.80 9.21
N VAL A 16 -23.35 64.78 9.57
CA VAL A 16 -22.85 63.45 9.90
C VAL A 16 -22.28 62.71 8.70
N MET A 17 -22.83 62.95 7.49
CA MET A 17 -22.24 62.41 6.27
C MET A 17 -20.95 63.16 5.80
N MET A 18 -20.74 64.38 6.20
CA MET A 18 -19.50 65.13 5.83
C MET A 18 -18.36 64.98 6.86
N LEU A 19 -18.63 64.52 8.07
CA LEU A 19 -17.60 64.22 9.08
C LEU A 19 -17.18 62.73 9.12
N GLY A 20 -17.78 61.90 8.27
CA GLY A 20 -17.50 60.47 8.18
C GLY A 20 -16.57 60.03 7.03
N ILE A 21 -15.99 61.01 6.28
CA ILE A 21 -14.91 60.70 5.35
C ILE A 21 -13.55 60.87 6.05
N LEU A 22 -13.34 60.13 7.13
CA LEU A 22 -12.02 59.59 7.37
C LEU A 22 -11.82 58.52 6.28
N THR A 23 -11.05 58.86 5.26
CA THR A 23 -10.52 57.88 4.34
C THR A 23 -9.71 56.87 5.14
N ILE A 24 -10.40 55.81 5.63
CA ILE A 24 -9.72 54.55 5.82
C ILE A 24 -9.34 54.17 4.40
N ALA A 25 -8.08 54.42 4.02
CA ALA A 25 -7.50 53.78 2.87
C ALA A 25 -7.89 52.30 2.98
N PRO A 26 -8.48 51.68 1.95
CA PRO A 26 -8.69 50.27 2.01
C PRO A 26 -7.31 49.67 2.33
N LEU A 27 -7.19 48.99 3.46
CA LEU A 27 -6.09 48.09 3.67
C LEU A 27 -6.10 47.20 2.42
N THR A 28 -5.25 47.55 1.45
CA THR A 28 -4.97 46.64 0.35
C THR A 28 -4.34 45.44 1.00
N VAL A 29 -5.16 44.44 1.31
CA VAL A 29 -4.67 43.11 1.65
C VAL A 29 -3.86 42.72 0.42
N SER A 30 -2.54 42.82 0.52
CA SER A 30 -1.65 42.41 -0.56
C SER A 30 -1.92 40.96 -0.78
N ALA A 31 -2.42 40.62 -1.97
CA ALA A 31 -2.60 39.21 -2.33
C ALA A 31 -1.23 38.52 -2.26
N ALA A 32 -1.13 37.49 -1.44
CA ALA A 32 0.05 36.64 -1.36
C ALA A 32 -0.02 35.61 -2.50
N THR A 33 1.14 35.05 -2.88
CA THR A 33 1.22 34.02 -3.92
C THR A 33 1.69 32.69 -3.36
N TYR A 34 1.11 31.60 -3.90
CA TYR A 34 1.54 30.23 -3.63
C TYR A 34 1.48 29.43 -4.95
N GLY A 35 2.65 29.18 -5.54
CA GLY A 35 2.72 28.67 -6.91
C GLY A 35 2.01 29.64 -7.87
N ASP A 36 1.10 29.13 -8.66
CA ASP A 36 0.29 29.91 -9.60
C ASP A 36 -0.95 30.58 -8.98
N PHE A 37 -1.17 30.42 -7.66
CA PHE A 37 -2.34 30.97 -6.97
C PHE A 37 -2.01 32.28 -6.25
N GLU A 38 -2.85 33.28 -6.43
CA GLU A 38 -2.95 34.43 -5.53
C GLU A 38 -4.02 34.13 -4.48
N TYR A 39 -3.78 34.53 -3.25
CA TYR A 39 -4.71 34.31 -2.17
C TYR A 39 -4.69 35.45 -1.15
N THR A 40 -5.78 35.56 -0.39
CA THR A 40 -5.89 36.47 0.76
C THR A 40 -6.13 35.64 2.01
N LEU A 41 -5.56 36.11 3.13
CA LEU A 41 -5.78 35.50 4.45
C LEU A 41 -7.08 36.05 5.06
N GLU A 42 -7.79 35.18 5.76
CA GLU A 42 -8.97 35.51 6.56
C GLU A 42 -8.60 35.40 8.06
N ASP A 43 -9.48 35.92 8.94
CA ASP A 43 -9.16 36.04 10.38
C ASP A 43 -9.14 34.73 11.18
N ASP A 44 -9.52 33.61 10.59
CA ASP A 44 -9.79 32.31 11.26
C ASP A 44 -8.86 31.18 10.80
N TYR A 45 -7.60 31.46 10.43
CA TYR A 45 -6.65 30.50 9.84
C TYR A 45 -7.13 29.88 8.54
N THR A 46 -7.96 30.63 7.80
CA THR A 46 -8.40 30.25 6.46
C THR A 46 -7.88 31.24 5.40
N CYS A 47 -7.97 30.84 4.15
CA CYS A 47 -7.64 31.70 3.04
C CYS A 47 -8.62 31.53 1.88
N THR A 48 -8.68 32.58 1.05
CA THR A 48 -9.47 32.64 -0.17
C THR A 48 -8.52 32.71 -1.37
N ILE A 49 -8.65 31.80 -2.34
CA ILE A 49 -7.98 31.92 -3.64
C ILE A 49 -8.61 33.06 -4.39
N THR A 50 -7.84 34.09 -4.73
CA THR A 50 -8.35 35.28 -5.42
C THR A 50 -8.06 35.28 -6.90
N LYS A 51 -7.00 34.58 -7.35
CA LYS A 51 -6.65 34.49 -8.77
C LYS A 51 -5.77 33.27 -9.05
N TYR A 52 -5.92 32.69 -10.22
CA TYR A 52 -5.03 31.70 -10.80
C TYR A 52 -4.29 32.32 -12.00
N ASN A 53 -2.97 32.30 -11.96
CA ASN A 53 -2.09 32.89 -12.99
C ASN A 53 -1.38 31.84 -13.86
N GLY A 54 -1.63 30.54 -13.59
CA GLY A 54 -1.01 29.45 -14.32
C GLY A 54 -1.66 29.16 -15.66
N SER A 55 -1.02 28.31 -16.45
CA SER A 55 -1.50 27.86 -17.77
C SER A 55 -1.71 26.35 -17.85
N ALA A 56 -1.73 25.64 -16.71
CA ALA A 56 -1.92 24.19 -16.69
C ALA A 56 -3.33 23.79 -17.14
N ALA A 57 -3.41 22.76 -17.98
CA ALA A 57 -4.70 22.19 -18.40
C ALA A 57 -5.44 21.48 -17.27
N ASN A 58 -4.72 20.91 -16.30
CA ASN A 58 -5.29 20.22 -15.15
C ASN A 58 -4.81 20.90 -13.86
N VAL A 59 -5.74 21.44 -13.10
CA VAL A 59 -5.46 22.18 -11.87
C VAL A 59 -6.11 21.46 -10.68
N THR A 60 -5.34 21.24 -9.64
CA THR A 60 -5.85 20.83 -8.33
C THR A 60 -5.59 21.98 -7.36
N ILE A 61 -6.67 22.54 -6.80
CA ILE A 61 -6.55 23.56 -5.77
C ILE A 61 -6.01 22.91 -4.50
N PRO A 62 -4.96 23.45 -3.85
CA PRO A 62 -4.45 22.90 -2.60
C PRO A 62 -5.49 23.04 -1.49
N SER A 63 -5.59 22.04 -0.59
CA SER A 63 -6.49 22.11 0.56
C SER A 63 -5.99 23.08 1.65
N THR A 64 -4.68 23.34 1.64
CA THR A 64 -3.99 24.27 2.54
C THR A 64 -2.91 25.03 1.79
N ILE A 65 -2.67 26.27 2.17
CA ILE A 65 -1.54 27.08 1.74
C ILE A 65 -0.79 27.48 3.00
N HIS A 66 0.45 26.99 3.18
CA HIS A 66 1.16 27.02 4.46
C HIS A 66 0.26 26.42 5.55
N ASP A 67 -0.02 27.16 6.62
CA ASP A 67 -0.87 26.72 7.74
C ASP A 67 -2.35 27.15 7.59
N TYR A 68 -2.71 27.79 6.47
CA TYR A 68 -4.06 28.30 6.23
C TYR A 68 -4.86 27.34 5.38
N LYS A 69 -6.06 27.00 5.84
CA LYS A 69 -7.00 26.14 5.11
C LYS A 69 -7.65 26.93 3.98
N VAL A 70 -7.60 26.42 2.76
CA VAL A 70 -8.29 27.02 1.62
C VAL A 70 -9.79 26.74 1.75
N CYS A 71 -10.58 27.75 2.14
CA CYS A 71 -12.01 27.58 2.40
C CYS A 71 -12.90 28.23 1.35
N LYS A 72 -12.36 29.15 0.53
CA LYS A 72 -13.13 29.88 -0.47
C LYS A 72 -12.36 30.06 -1.78
N ILE A 73 -13.11 30.19 -2.86
CA ILE A 73 -12.60 30.63 -4.15
C ILE A 73 -13.26 31.94 -4.50
N GLY A 74 -12.49 32.97 -4.72
CA GLY A 74 -12.97 34.34 -4.99
C GLY A 74 -13.70 34.45 -6.33
N ALA A 75 -14.53 35.45 -6.45
CA ALA A 75 -15.17 35.80 -7.71
C ALA A 75 -14.12 36.12 -8.77
N GLY A 76 -14.25 35.52 -9.95
CA GLY A 76 -13.29 35.70 -11.06
C GLY A 76 -11.92 35.06 -10.86
N ALA A 77 -11.73 34.24 -9.81
CA ALA A 77 -10.41 33.63 -9.52
C ALA A 77 -9.82 32.83 -10.70
N PHE A 78 -10.66 32.24 -11.51
CA PHE A 78 -10.28 31.53 -12.75
C PHE A 78 -10.90 32.18 -14.02
N TYR A 79 -11.20 33.46 -13.94
CA TYR A 79 -11.76 34.17 -15.08
C TYR A 79 -10.82 34.12 -16.29
N ASP A 80 -11.37 33.70 -17.46
CA ASP A 80 -10.65 33.63 -18.75
C ASP A 80 -9.43 32.69 -18.76
N CYS A 81 -9.45 31.63 -17.91
CA CYS A 81 -8.43 30.60 -17.93
C CYS A 81 -8.66 29.66 -19.13
N SER A 82 -8.30 30.09 -20.31
CA SER A 82 -8.56 29.38 -21.58
C SER A 82 -7.78 28.07 -21.76
N SER A 83 -6.68 27.87 -21.04
CA SER A 83 -5.91 26.62 -21.03
C SER A 83 -6.51 25.54 -20.14
N LEU A 84 -7.38 25.90 -19.19
CA LEU A 84 -7.92 25.02 -18.17
C LEU A 84 -8.91 24.02 -18.79
N GLU A 85 -8.61 22.71 -18.66
CA GLU A 85 -9.48 21.60 -19.10
C GLU A 85 -10.14 20.88 -17.92
N LYS A 86 -9.47 20.81 -16.79
CA LYS A 86 -9.95 20.13 -15.60
C LYS A 86 -9.55 20.86 -14.34
N ILE A 87 -10.50 20.94 -13.39
CA ILE A 87 -10.22 21.48 -12.07
C ILE A 87 -10.73 20.53 -10.96
N VAL A 88 -9.92 20.40 -9.91
CA VAL A 88 -10.28 19.67 -8.68
C VAL A 88 -10.30 20.67 -7.53
N ILE A 89 -11.48 20.82 -6.92
CA ILE A 89 -11.75 21.65 -5.75
C ILE A 89 -11.71 20.74 -4.52
N PRO A 90 -10.84 20.96 -3.54
CA PRO A 90 -10.66 20.07 -2.39
C PRO A 90 -11.82 20.14 -1.39
N ASP A 91 -11.88 19.16 -0.48
CA ASP A 91 -12.89 19.08 0.59
C ASP A 91 -12.86 20.28 1.55
N SER A 92 -11.78 21.02 1.58
CA SER A 92 -11.64 22.20 2.43
C SER A 92 -12.48 23.40 1.97
N VAL A 93 -12.79 23.48 0.67
CA VAL A 93 -13.52 24.61 0.08
C VAL A 93 -15.03 24.49 0.34
N LYS A 94 -15.59 25.54 0.93
CA LYS A 94 -17.01 25.60 1.30
C LYS A 94 -17.85 26.38 0.31
N GLU A 95 -17.26 27.37 -0.35
CA GLU A 95 -17.99 28.25 -1.29
C GLU A 95 -17.09 28.80 -2.39
N ILE A 96 -17.75 29.15 -3.49
CA ILE A 96 -17.22 30.01 -4.55
C ILE A 96 -17.95 31.35 -4.41
N CYS A 97 -17.17 32.43 -4.23
CA CYS A 97 -17.72 33.75 -4.01
C CYS A 97 -18.41 34.27 -5.29
N TRP A 98 -19.60 34.80 -5.12
CA TRP A 98 -20.36 35.39 -6.20
C TRP A 98 -19.99 36.86 -6.45
N SER A 99 -20.05 37.30 -7.70
CA SER A 99 -19.98 38.70 -8.10
C SER A 99 -20.88 38.96 -9.31
N PRO A 100 -21.55 40.11 -9.37
CA PRO A 100 -22.36 40.47 -10.53
C PRO A 100 -21.53 40.84 -11.76
N MET A 101 -20.21 40.97 -11.63
CA MET A 101 -19.31 41.40 -12.71
C MET A 101 -18.49 40.25 -13.31
N TYR A 102 -18.04 39.32 -12.46
CA TYR A 102 -17.13 38.25 -12.88
C TYR A 102 -17.51 36.91 -12.25
N GLY A 103 -17.88 35.94 -13.08
CA GLY A 103 -18.04 34.54 -12.65
C GLY A 103 -16.69 33.86 -12.46
N CYS A 104 -16.61 32.97 -11.46
CA CYS A 104 -15.35 32.34 -11.07
C CYS A 104 -14.63 31.64 -12.25
N PHE A 105 -15.36 30.86 -13.04
CA PHE A 105 -14.86 30.14 -14.23
C PHE A 105 -15.35 30.76 -15.55
N GLN A 106 -15.86 31.96 -15.51
CA GLN A 106 -16.37 32.63 -16.71
C GLN A 106 -15.28 32.70 -17.82
N LYS A 107 -15.65 32.33 -19.05
CA LYS A 107 -14.78 32.25 -20.22
C LYS A 107 -13.70 31.15 -20.20
N CYS A 108 -13.80 30.18 -19.31
CA CYS A 108 -12.97 28.97 -19.38
C CYS A 108 -13.44 28.05 -20.51
N ASN A 109 -13.23 28.45 -21.76
CA ASN A 109 -13.85 27.81 -22.94
C ASN A 109 -13.44 26.35 -23.15
N ASN A 110 -12.28 25.95 -22.66
CA ASN A 110 -11.75 24.57 -22.77
C ASN A 110 -12.01 23.71 -21.52
N LEU A 111 -12.63 24.25 -20.47
CA LEU A 111 -12.93 23.51 -19.25
C LEU A 111 -13.96 22.41 -19.52
N LYS A 112 -13.57 21.15 -19.33
CA LYS A 112 -14.36 19.94 -19.58
C LYS A 112 -14.91 19.32 -18.28
N GLU A 113 -14.15 19.41 -17.20
CA GLU A 113 -14.43 18.67 -15.97
C GLU A 113 -14.20 19.52 -14.73
N ILE A 114 -15.19 19.52 -13.83
CA ILE A 114 -15.08 20.12 -12.49
C ILE A 114 -15.33 19.01 -11.45
N TYR A 115 -14.41 18.80 -10.53
CA TYR A 115 -14.56 17.90 -9.38
C TYR A 115 -14.62 18.73 -8.11
N ILE A 116 -15.63 18.50 -7.27
CA ILE A 116 -15.93 19.31 -6.08
C ILE A 116 -15.92 18.42 -4.84
N GLY A 117 -15.14 18.82 -3.84
CA GLY A 117 -14.98 18.11 -2.59
C GLY A 117 -16.22 18.09 -1.70
N SER A 118 -16.10 17.34 -0.61
CA SER A 118 -17.21 17.08 0.32
C SER A 118 -17.66 18.30 1.13
N GLY A 119 -16.76 19.26 1.35
CA GLY A 119 -17.03 20.44 2.18
C GLY A 119 -17.82 21.56 1.50
N PHE A 120 -18.12 21.44 0.20
CA PHE A 120 -18.81 22.48 -0.54
C PHE A 120 -20.30 22.59 -0.12
N GLU A 121 -20.72 23.79 0.31
CA GLU A 121 -22.01 24.03 0.94
C GLU A 121 -22.93 24.98 0.15
N LYS A 122 -22.32 25.93 -0.62
CA LYS A 122 -23.07 26.98 -1.32
C LYS A 122 -23.21 26.71 -2.80
N SER A 123 -24.26 27.28 -3.42
CA SER A 123 -24.52 27.10 -4.85
C SER A 123 -23.38 27.61 -5.73
N LEU A 124 -22.97 26.76 -6.69
CA LEU A 124 -22.05 27.05 -7.79
C LEU A 124 -22.80 27.62 -9.01
N PHE A 125 -24.13 27.63 -8.99
CA PHE A 125 -24.96 27.64 -10.20
C PHE A 125 -25.63 29.00 -10.43
N ASP A 126 -24.91 30.11 -10.12
CA ASP A 126 -25.33 31.41 -10.61
C ASP A 126 -25.08 31.53 -12.13
N MET A 127 -25.76 32.48 -12.77
CA MET A 127 -25.72 32.65 -14.23
C MET A 127 -24.35 33.02 -14.78
N TYR A 128 -23.44 33.53 -13.95
CA TYR A 128 -22.11 34.02 -14.39
C TYR A 128 -20.99 33.03 -14.15
N THR A 129 -21.07 32.24 -13.09
CA THR A 129 -19.94 31.39 -12.65
C THR A 129 -19.40 30.47 -13.74
N LEU A 130 -20.28 29.89 -14.56
CA LEU A 130 -19.93 28.97 -15.65
C LEU A 130 -20.20 29.55 -17.05
N SER A 131 -20.46 30.86 -17.16
CA SER A 131 -20.72 31.51 -18.45
C SER A 131 -19.51 31.41 -19.39
N GLY A 132 -19.70 30.89 -20.58
CA GLY A 132 -18.65 30.67 -21.57
C GLY A 132 -17.87 29.36 -21.38
N CYS A 133 -18.24 28.50 -20.43
CA CYS A 133 -17.64 27.16 -20.30
C CYS A 133 -18.30 26.17 -21.29
N ASN A 134 -18.24 26.46 -22.58
CA ASN A 134 -18.99 25.71 -23.60
C ASN A 134 -18.48 24.28 -23.83
N SER A 135 -17.29 23.94 -23.35
CA SER A 135 -16.73 22.59 -23.40
C SER A 135 -17.03 21.74 -22.16
N LEU A 136 -17.75 22.28 -21.17
CA LEU A 136 -17.96 21.60 -19.89
C LEU A 136 -18.87 20.38 -20.06
N GLU A 137 -18.29 19.19 -19.89
CA GLU A 137 -18.98 17.90 -20.06
C GLU A 137 -19.53 17.34 -18.74
N LYS A 138 -18.85 17.62 -17.61
CA LYS A 138 -19.30 17.11 -16.31
C LYS A 138 -18.90 17.98 -15.12
N ILE A 139 -19.75 17.97 -14.11
CA ILE A 139 -19.54 18.53 -12.79
C ILE A 139 -19.77 17.38 -11.80
N VAL A 140 -18.75 17.02 -11.02
CA VAL A 140 -18.78 15.86 -10.14
C VAL A 140 -18.57 16.30 -8.70
N PHE A 141 -19.55 16.08 -7.86
CA PHE A 141 -19.46 16.26 -6.42
C PHE A 141 -18.95 14.97 -5.74
N SER A 142 -18.15 15.13 -4.68
CA SER A 142 -17.80 14.02 -3.79
C SER A 142 -19.03 13.27 -3.30
N GLU A 143 -18.95 11.95 -3.18
CA GLU A 143 -20.05 11.13 -2.62
C GLU A 143 -20.38 11.54 -1.18
N ASP A 144 -19.40 12.07 -0.45
CA ASP A 144 -19.52 12.51 0.95
C ASP A 144 -20.02 13.97 1.08
N ASN A 145 -20.29 14.68 -0.03
CA ASN A 145 -20.89 16.02 0.04
C ASN A 145 -22.32 15.91 0.58
N ASN A 146 -22.65 16.77 1.56
CA ASN A 146 -23.94 16.73 2.24
C ASN A 146 -25.07 17.47 1.50
N TYR A 147 -24.74 18.34 0.56
CA TYR A 147 -25.69 19.26 -0.09
C TYR A 147 -25.99 18.89 -1.53
N TYR A 148 -25.00 18.31 -2.22
CA TYR A 148 -25.07 18.04 -3.66
C TYR A 148 -24.59 16.63 -3.98
N CYS A 149 -25.01 16.15 -5.13
CA CYS A 149 -24.52 14.91 -5.74
C CYS A 149 -24.49 15.06 -7.26
N SER A 150 -23.91 14.11 -7.97
CA SER A 150 -23.88 14.10 -9.43
C SER A 150 -24.34 12.76 -9.99
N ILE A 151 -25.08 12.80 -11.08
CA ILE A 151 -25.48 11.62 -11.87
C ILE A 151 -24.98 11.87 -13.29
N ASP A 152 -24.10 11.00 -13.78
CA ASP A 152 -23.50 11.10 -15.12
C ASP A 152 -22.91 12.49 -15.44
N GLY A 153 -22.34 13.13 -14.42
CA GLY A 153 -21.72 14.46 -14.55
C GLY A 153 -22.69 15.64 -14.52
N VAL A 154 -23.98 15.39 -14.33
CA VAL A 154 -25.01 16.41 -14.10
C VAL A 154 -25.16 16.59 -12.58
N PRO A 155 -25.02 17.80 -12.03
CA PRO A 155 -25.18 18.09 -10.63
C PRO A 155 -26.64 18.22 -10.21
N PHE A 156 -26.94 17.70 -9.01
CA PHE A 156 -28.24 17.74 -8.35
C PHE A 156 -28.09 18.22 -6.91
N ASP A 157 -29.19 18.67 -6.33
CA ASP A 157 -29.32 18.71 -4.87
C ASP A 157 -29.12 17.30 -4.28
N LYS A 158 -28.77 17.20 -3.00
CA LYS A 158 -28.46 15.90 -2.36
C LYS A 158 -29.62 14.93 -2.40
N SER A 159 -30.84 15.42 -2.30
CA SER A 159 -32.08 14.63 -2.38
C SER A 159 -32.41 14.21 -3.82
N LYS A 160 -31.77 14.77 -4.83
CA LYS A 160 -31.98 14.54 -6.27
C LYS A 160 -33.37 14.98 -6.74
N THR A 161 -33.94 15.94 -6.04
CA THR A 161 -35.25 16.50 -6.36
C THR A 161 -35.18 17.67 -7.33
N SER A 162 -33.97 18.27 -7.48
CA SER A 162 -33.72 19.38 -8.39
C SER A 162 -32.39 19.21 -9.14
N ILE A 163 -32.42 19.56 -10.42
CA ILE A 163 -31.18 19.67 -11.25
C ILE A 163 -30.58 21.04 -10.99
N CYS A 164 -29.30 21.10 -10.68
CA CYS A 164 -28.64 22.37 -10.46
C CYS A 164 -28.20 23.04 -11.78
N ARG A 165 -27.63 22.25 -12.70
CA ARG A 165 -27.18 22.73 -14.02
C ARG A 165 -26.95 21.56 -14.97
N TYR A 166 -27.32 21.73 -16.24
CA TYR A 166 -26.90 20.80 -17.29
C TYR A 166 -25.62 21.30 -17.95
N PRO A 167 -24.51 20.52 -17.99
CA PRO A 167 -23.24 21.00 -18.52
C PRO A 167 -23.31 21.38 -20.00
N ALA A 168 -22.81 22.58 -20.34
CA ALA A 168 -22.96 23.15 -21.68
C ALA A 168 -22.26 22.36 -22.79
N GLY A 169 -21.15 21.68 -22.48
CA GLY A 169 -20.38 20.88 -23.44
C GLY A 169 -20.78 19.41 -23.51
N LYS A 170 -21.76 18.97 -22.70
CA LYS A 170 -22.19 17.56 -22.68
C LYS A 170 -22.75 17.15 -24.05
N LYS A 171 -22.36 15.97 -24.55
CA LYS A 171 -22.59 15.54 -25.93
C LYS A 171 -23.91 14.86 -26.19
N ASP A 172 -24.74 14.69 -25.16
CA ASP A 172 -26.01 13.98 -25.27
C ASP A 172 -26.97 14.75 -26.19
N LYS A 173 -27.63 14.02 -27.09
CA LYS A 173 -28.69 14.57 -27.94
C LYS A 173 -30.08 14.46 -27.27
N GLU A 174 -30.21 13.56 -26.33
CA GLU A 174 -31.42 13.37 -25.53
C GLU A 174 -31.03 13.16 -24.06
N TYR A 175 -31.70 13.87 -23.17
CA TYR A 175 -31.51 13.71 -21.73
C TYR A 175 -32.85 13.39 -21.07
N THR A 176 -32.85 12.34 -20.24
CA THR A 176 -34.00 11.96 -19.43
C THR A 176 -33.81 12.48 -18.02
N ILE A 177 -34.68 13.37 -17.60
CA ILE A 177 -34.71 13.87 -16.22
C ILE A 177 -35.07 12.71 -15.28
N PRO A 178 -34.33 12.50 -14.21
CA PRO A 178 -34.61 11.42 -13.25
C PRO A 178 -36.00 11.57 -12.59
N ASP A 179 -36.65 10.44 -12.33
CA ASP A 179 -37.97 10.40 -11.66
C ASP A 179 -38.00 10.98 -10.23
N THR A 180 -36.81 11.22 -9.66
CA THR A 180 -36.66 11.87 -8.35
C THR A 180 -36.83 13.37 -8.42
N VAL A 181 -36.66 13.99 -9.59
CA VAL A 181 -36.79 15.43 -9.79
C VAL A 181 -38.28 15.81 -9.70
N SER A 182 -38.60 16.75 -8.83
CA SER A 182 -39.94 17.23 -8.60
C SER A 182 -40.24 18.61 -9.19
N GLU A 183 -39.17 19.40 -9.39
CA GLU A 183 -39.29 20.73 -9.99
C GLU A 183 -38.04 21.08 -10.80
N LEU A 184 -38.24 21.94 -11.77
CA LEU A 184 -37.19 22.61 -12.56
C LEU A 184 -37.43 24.09 -12.37
N SER A 185 -36.76 24.71 -11.41
CA SER A 185 -37.11 26.03 -10.91
C SER A 185 -36.16 27.14 -11.30
N MET A 186 -34.92 26.78 -11.72
CA MET A 186 -33.92 27.79 -12.05
C MET A 186 -33.95 28.12 -13.55
N ALA A 187 -33.98 29.41 -13.87
CA ALA A 187 -33.73 29.88 -15.23
C ALA A 187 -32.35 29.41 -15.69
N ASP A 188 -32.24 29.03 -16.96
CA ASP A 188 -30.97 28.67 -17.62
C ASP A 188 -30.32 27.32 -17.23
N GLU A 189 -31.02 26.42 -16.56
CA GLU A 189 -30.49 25.09 -16.21
C GLU A 189 -29.94 24.34 -17.44
N PHE A 190 -30.56 24.49 -18.61
CA PHE A 190 -30.20 23.81 -19.87
C PHE A 190 -29.73 24.75 -20.99
N PHE A 191 -29.75 26.04 -20.80
CA PHE A 191 -29.72 27.07 -21.84
C PHE A 191 -28.50 27.07 -22.76
N TYR A 192 -27.33 26.63 -22.30
CA TYR A 192 -26.13 26.75 -23.10
C TYR A 192 -25.67 25.45 -23.78
N ASN A 193 -26.45 24.37 -23.73
CA ASN A 193 -26.04 23.11 -24.36
C ASN A 193 -26.61 22.97 -25.77
N GLU A 194 -25.82 23.30 -26.76
CA GLU A 194 -26.20 23.21 -28.17
C GLU A 194 -26.33 21.78 -28.71
N ASN A 195 -25.81 20.77 -28.02
CA ASN A 195 -25.88 19.36 -28.44
C ASN A 195 -27.25 18.75 -28.12
N LEU A 196 -27.89 19.17 -27.04
CA LEU A 196 -29.13 18.62 -26.57
C LEU A 196 -30.29 19.01 -27.51
N LYS A 197 -31.05 18.03 -28.00
CA LYS A 197 -32.17 18.21 -28.93
C LYS A 197 -33.47 17.72 -28.38
N THR A 198 -33.43 16.88 -27.36
CA THR A 198 -34.63 16.30 -26.74
C THR A 198 -34.46 16.22 -25.23
N ILE A 199 -35.46 16.60 -24.50
CA ILE A 199 -35.53 16.40 -23.05
C ILE A 199 -36.78 15.55 -22.74
N VAL A 200 -36.59 14.50 -21.95
CA VAL A 200 -37.66 13.63 -21.44
C VAL A 200 -37.95 14.06 -20.02
N ILE A 201 -39.17 14.53 -19.79
CA ILE A 201 -39.65 15.04 -18.50
C ILE A 201 -40.58 14.03 -17.86
N PRO A 202 -40.28 13.48 -16.68
CA PRO A 202 -41.08 12.49 -15.99
C PRO A 202 -42.34 13.15 -15.33
N LYS A 203 -43.28 12.31 -14.93
CA LYS A 203 -44.50 12.76 -14.20
C LYS A 203 -44.20 13.33 -12.81
N SER A 204 -43.04 13.07 -12.27
CA SER A 204 -42.59 13.59 -10.98
C SER A 204 -42.42 15.11 -11.00
N VAL A 205 -42.03 15.68 -12.13
CA VAL A 205 -41.86 17.13 -12.29
C VAL A 205 -43.25 17.79 -12.27
N LYS A 206 -43.49 18.63 -11.25
CA LYS A 206 -44.77 19.31 -11.00
C LYS A 206 -44.77 20.75 -11.49
N SER A 207 -43.60 21.37 -11.57
CA SER A 207 -43.43 22.74 -12.02
C SER A 207 -42.15 22.90 -12.84
N ILE A 208 -42.22 23.76 -13.84
CA ILE A 208 -41.07 24.15 -14.68
C ILE A 208 -41.05 25.66 -14.68
N GLY A 209 -39.94 26.23 -14.24
CA GLY A 209 -39.74 27.68 -14.16
C GLY A 209 -39.66 28.32 -15.54
N GLU A 210 -39.97 29.60 -15.57
CA GLU A 210 -39.86 30.42 -16.78
C GLU A 210 -38.42 30.41 -17.27
N TYR A 211 -38.20 30.26 -18.57
CA TYR A 211 -36.89 30.19 -19.23
C TYR A 211 -35.99 29.02 -18.82
N THR A 212 -36.46 28.01 -18.12
CA THR A 212 -35.66 26.81 -17.77
C THR A 212 -34.91 26.21 -18.99
N PHE A 213 -35.57 26.20 -20.15
CA PHE A 213 -34.98 25.75 -21.41
C PHE A 213 -34.72 26.91 -22.39
N GLY A 214 -34.68 28.15 -21.91
CA GLY A 214 -34.54 29.32 -22.78
C GLY A 214 -35.79 29.56 -23.64
N THR A 215 -35.59 30.08 -24.84
CA THR A 215 -36.67 30.31 -25.82
C THR A 215 -36.56 29.31 -26.97
N VAL A 216 -37.66 28.98 -27.63
CA VAL A 216 -37.66 28.05 -28.78
C VAL A 216 -36.75 28.50 -29.92
N ASP A 217 -36.55 29.82 -30.08
CA ASP A 217 -35.68 30.39 -31.11
C ASP A 217 -34.18 30.25 -30.78
N SER A 218 -33.83 30.35 -29.48
CA SER A 218 -32.45 30.21 -29.01
C SER A 218 -32.05 28.78 -28.73
N PHE A 219 -32.99 27.93 -28.32
CA PHE A 219 -32.77 26.53 -27.94
C PHE A 219 -33.89 25.60 -28.41
N PRO A 220 -33.93 25.24 -29.73
CA PRO A 220 -35.03 24.52 -30.36
C PRO A 220 -35.04 23.03 -29.98
N ILE A 221 -35.40 22.70 -28.76
CA ILE A 221 -35.51 21.32 -28.26
C ILE A 221 -36.92 20.74 -28.46
N THR A 222 -36.98 19.41 -28.44
CA THR A 222 -38.23 18.66 -28.32
C THR A 222 -38.44 18.23 -26.88
N ILE A 223 -39.58 18.56 -26.29
CA ILE A 223 -39.95 18.09 -24.96
C ILE A 223 -40.78 16.82 -25.11
N LYS A 224 -40.32 15.71 -24.55
CA LYS A 224 -41.07 14.47 -24.39
C LYS A 224 -41.60 14.41 -22.97
N GLY A 225 -42.87 14.15 -22.78
CA GLY A 225 -43.53 14.12 -21.47
C GLY A 225 -44.87 13.42 -21.51
N TYR A 226 -45.65 13.59 -20.48
CA TYR A 226 -46.96 12.93 -20.33
C TYR A 226 -48.07 13.96 -20.46
N LYS A 227 -49.21 13.56 -21.04
CA LYS A 227 -50.37 14.42 -21.17
C LYS A 227 -50.88 14.86 -19.78
N GLY A 228 -51.33 16.11 -19.69
CA GLY A 228 -51.81 16.70 -18.44
C GLY A 228 -50.75 16.93 -17.38
N THR A 229 -49.47 17.05 -17.75
CA THR A 229 -48.35 17.33 -16.84
C THR A 229 -47.72 18.70 -17.12
N ALA A 230 -46.94 19.20 -16.17
CA ALA A 230 -46.21 20.47 -16.32
C ALA A 230 -45.33 20.49 -17.59
N ALA A 231 -44.85 19.35 -18.08
CA ALA A 231 -44.09 19.24 -19.32
C ALA A 231 -44.94 19.63 -20.56
N GLU A 232 -46.20 19.20 -20.62
CA GLU A 232 -47.11 19.56 -21.72
C GLU A 232 -47.52 21.03 -21.65
N GLU A 233 -47.83 21.53 -20.44
CA GLU A 233 -48.19 22.93 -20.21
C GLU A 233 -47.07 23.85 -20.60
N TYR A 234 -45.86 23.61 -20.09
CA TYR A 234 -44.67 24.41 -20.40
C TYR A 234 -44.33 24.42 -21.89
N ALA A 235 -44.37 23.24 -22.54
CA ALA A 235 -44.08 23.15 -23.96
C ALA A 235 -45.11 23.98 -24.79
N LYS A 236 -46.38 23.91 -24.43
CA LYS A 236 -47.48 24.66 -25.10
C LYS A 236 -47.33 26.18 -24.88
N GLU A 237 -47.08 26.61 -23.64
CA GLU A 237 -46.96 28.02 -23.30
C GLU A 237 -45.75 28.69 -23.95
N ASN A 238 -44.60 27.96 -24.06
CA ASN A 238 -43.36 28.49 -24.58
C ASN A 238 -43.06 28.08 -26.03
N GLY A 239 -44.03 27.44 -26.73
CA GLY A 239 -43.90 27.14 -28.15
C GLY A 239 -43.01 25.97 -28.52
N PHE A 240 -42.55 25.15 -27.54
CA PHE A 240 -41.72 23.98 -27.82
C PHE A 240 -42.52 22.83 -28.41
N LYS A 241 -41.89 22.05 -29.28
CA LYS A 241 -42.46 20.81 -29.80
C LYS A 241 -42.64 19.80 -28.66
N PHE A 242 -43.91 19.35 -28.45
CA PHE A 242 -44.25 18.35 -27.45
C PHE A 242 -44.50 16.97 -28.09
N ILE A 243 -43.96 15.90 -27.50
CA ILE A 243 -44.28 14.52 -27.85
C ILE A 243 -44.77 13.83 -26.59
N ALA A 244 -46.04 13.44 -26.59
CA ALA A 244 -46.62 12.69 -25.51
C ALA A 244 -46.04 11.28 -25.43
N LEU A 245 -45.65 10.87 -24.25
CA LEU A 245 -45.18 9.54 -23.93
C LEU A 245 -46.41 8.77 -23.41
N ASP A 246 -46.97 7.86 -24.23
CA ASP A 246 -48.05 6.98 -23.74
C ASP A 246 -47.51 6.14 -22.60
N VAL A 247 -48.25 6.06 -21.52
CA VAL A 247 -47.90 5.22 -20.36
C VAL A 247 -48.16 3.77 -20.77
N SER A 248 -47.11 3.06 -21.09
CA SER A 248 -47.18 1.61 -21.29
C SER A 248 -46.58 0.90 -20.06
N GLU A 249 -47.07 -0.29 -19.79
CA GLU A 249 -46.49 -1.14 -18.77
C GLU A 249 -45.14 -1.69 -19.20
N PRO A 250 -44.20 -1.86 -18.26
CA PRO A 250 -42.91 -2.52 -18.57
C PRO A 250 -43.10 -3.90 -19.18
N THR A 251 -42.55 -4.13 -20.35
CA THR A 251 -42.44 -5.45 -20.96
C THR A 251 -41.20 -6.18 -20.49
N SER A 252 -40.12 -5.42 -20.22
CA SER A 252 -38.87 -5.95 -19.65
C SER A 252 -38.13 -4.88 -18.85
N VAL A 253 -37.21 -5.33 -18.00
CA VAL A 253 -36.18 -4.51 -17.34
C VAL A 253 -34.84 -5.19 -17.53
N SER A 254 -33.77 -4.42 -17.73
CA SER A 254 -32.39 -4.90 -17.84
C SER A 254 -31.46 -4.09 -16.94
N LEU A 255 -30.30 -4.64 -16.65
CA LEU A 255 -29.22 -3.97 -15.92
C LEU A 255 -28.03 -3.77 -16.84
N ASN A 256 -27.28 -2.69 -16.64
CA ASN A 256 -26.04 -2.41 -17.38
C ASN A 256 -24.93 -3.46 -17.12
N LYS A 257 -25.08 -4.31 -16.09
CA LYS A 257 -24.20 -5.45 -15.81
C LYS A 257 -25.00 -6.65 -15.28
N THR A 258 -24.68 -7.82 -15.79
CA THR A 258 -25.19 -9.12 -15.32
C THR A 258 -24.27 -9.78 -14.30
N SER A 259 -23.01 -9.34 -14.26
CA SER A 259 -22.02 -9.75 -13.27
C SER A 259 -21.15 -8.56 -12.86
N LEU A 260 -20.75 -8.53 -11.59
CA LEU A 260 -19.96 -7.46 -10.99
C LEU A 260 -19.00 -8.07 -9.96
N THR A 261 -17.75 -7.63 -9.99
CA THR A 261 -16.78 -7.99 -8.96
C THR A 261 -16.33 -6.71 -8.25
N LEU A 262 -16.44 -6.70 -6.92
CA LEU A 262 -16.04 -5.59 -6.05
C LEU A 262 -15.13 -6.09 -4.94
N ASP A 263 -14.21 -5.25 -4.49
CA ASP A 263 -13.52 -5.48 -3.23
C ASP A 263 -14.38 -5.00 -2.05
N VAL A 264 -14.21 -5.61 -0.88
CA VAL A 264 -14.89 -5.19 0.36
C VAL A 264 -14.69 -3.69 0.58
N GLY A 265 -15.77 -2.99 0.93
CA GLY A 265 -15.82 -1.55 1.14
C GLY A 265 -16.00 -0.72 -0.14
N LYS A 266 -15.96 -1.33 -1.33
CA LYS A 266 -16.23 -0.65 -2.60
C LYS A 266 -17.70 -0.73 -2.98
N SER A 267 -18.13 0.25 -3.77
CA SER A 267 -19.51 0.30 -4.28
C SER A 267 -19.53 0.50 -5.79
N TYR A 268 -20.64 0.14 -6.40
CA TYR A 268 -20.92 0.33 -7.81
C TYR A 268 -22.42 0.57 -7.98
N THR A 269 -22.81 1.52 -8.82
CA THR A 269 -24.21 1.77 -9.12
C THR A 269 -24.63 1.00 -10.37
N LEU A 270 -25.55 0.06 -10.19
CA LEU A 270 -26.22 -0.63 -11.30
C LEU A 270 -27.27 0.31 -11.89
N THR A 271 -27.18 0.56 -13.18
CA THR A 271 -28.22 1.32 -13.91
C THR A 271 -29.22 0.35 -14.53
N LYS A 272 -30.48 0.71 -14.44
CA LYS A 272 -31.60 -0.06 -15.01
C LYS A 272 -32.10 0.58 -16.30
N THR A 273 -32.48 -0.23 -17.26
CA THR A 273 -33.19 0.21 -18.47
C THR A 273 -34.48 -0.59 -18.58
N VAL A 274 -35.58 0.10 -18.80
CA VAL A 274 -36.91 -0.50 -18.97
C VAL A 274 -37.33 -0.44 -20.43
N SER A 275 -38.06 -1.43 -20.89
CA SER A 275 -38.70 -1.40 -22.21
C SER A 275 -40.20 -1.49 -22.05
N PRO A 276 -40.98 -0.70 -22.81
CA PRO A 276 -40.52 0.47 -23.60
C PRO A 276 -39.99 1.57 -22.70
N SER A 277 -39.16 2.47 -23.23
CA SER A 277 -38.42 3.50 -22.43
C SER A 277 -39.36 4.49 -21.72
N ASN A 278 -40.58 4.61 -22.18
CA ASN A 278 -41.65 5.47 -21.62
C ASN A 278 -42.54 4.72 -20.62
N ALA A 279 -42.19 3.48 -20.23
CA ALA A 279 -43.03 2.72 -19.29
C ALA A 279 -42.97 3.34 -17.90
N ALA A 280 -44.15 3.64 -17.36
CA ALA A 280 -44.29 4.11 -15.98
C ALA A 280 -44.17 2.93 -15.01
N THR A 281 -43.20 2.97 -14.13
CA THR A 281 -43.01 1.90 -13.15
C THR A 281 -42.20 2.39 -11.95
N SER A 282 -42.49 1.82 -10.80
CA SER A 282 -41.61 1.89 -9.63
C SER A 282 -40.69 0.67 -9.61
N TYR A 283 -39.59 0.80 -8.92
CA TYR A 283 -38.58 -0.24 -8.84
C TYR A 283 -38.30 -0.63 -7.40
N THR A 284 -38.15 -1.91 -7.17
CA THR A 284 -37.65 -2.44 -5.91
C THR A 284 -36.33 -3.16 -6.14
N TRP A 285 -35.37 -2.90 -5.26
CA TRP A 285 -34.07 -3.54 -5.30
C TRP A 285 -33.93 -4.50 -4.12
N ARG A 286 -33.32 -5.66 -4.36
CA ARG A 286 -33.12 -6.67 -3.34
C ARG A 286 -31.77 -7.36 -3.54
N SER A 287 -31.09 -7.63 -2.43
CA SER A 287 -29.93 -8.52 -2.38
C SER A 287 -30.34 -9.87 -1.83
N SER A 288 -29.85 -10.95 -2.45
CA SER A 288 -30.04 -12.32 -1.93
C SER A 288 -29.23 -12.58 -0.65
N ASN A 289 -28.17 -11.76 -0.40
CA ASN A 289 -27.34 -11.88 0.79
C ASN A 289 -26.79 -10.50 1.20
N THR A 290 -27.50 -9.85 2.12
CA THR A 290 -27.15 -8.51 2.61
C THR A 290 -25.90 -8.46 3.50
N SER A 291 -25.43 -9.62 3.98
CA SER A 291 -24.15 -9.68 4.69
C SER A 291 -22.95 -9.64 3.73
N VAL A 292 -23.12 -10.02 2.47
CA VAL A 292 -22.10 -9.97 1.42
C VAL A 292 -22.16 -8.63 0.69
N ALA A 293 -23.32 -8.26 0.17
CA ALA A 293 -23.52 -7.00 -0.53
C ALA A 293 -24.93 -6.46 -0.28
N THR A 294 -25.04 -5.18 -0.04
CA THR A 294 -26.33 -4.46 0.03
C THR A 294 -26.57 -3.70 -1.26
N VAL A 295 -27.82 -3.38 -1.53
CA VAL A 295 -28.22 -2.47 -2.60
C VAL A 295 -29.24 -1.48 -2.03
N ASP A 296 -29.11 -0.21 -2.41
CA ASP A 296 -30.09 0.83 -2.06
C ASP A 296 -31.16 1.02 -3.13
N SER A 297 -32.09 1.96 -2.90
CA SER A 297 -33.19 2.29 -3.84
C SER A 297 -32.71 2.83 -5.18
N ASN A 298 -31.46 3.33 -5.26
CA ASN A 298 -30.85 3.90 -6.47
C ASN A 298 -30.04 2.87 -7.26
N GLY A 299 -29.96 1.62 -6.77
CA GLY A 299 -29.13 0.59 -7.39
C GLY A 299 -27.66 0.62 -6.99
N LYS A 300 -27.26 1.43 -5.99
CA LYS A 300 -25.89 1.45 -5.45
C LYS A 300 -25.67 0.17 -4.65
N VAL A 301 -24.83 -0.69 -5.19
CA VAL A 301 -24.38 -1.93 -4.56
C VAL A 301 -23.17 -1.62 -3.70
N THR A 302 -23.22 -1.98 -2.42
CA THR A 302 -22.09 -1.83 -1.47
C THR A 302 -21.60 -3.19 -1.02
N ALA A 303 -20.34 -3.48 -1.26
CA ALA A 303 -19.67 -4.72 -0.90
C ALA A 303 -19.27 -4.71 0.59
N LYS A 304 -19.79 -5.67 1.39
CA LYS A 304 -19.57 -5.71 2.84
C LYS A 304 -18.64 -6.83 3.28
N LYS A 305 -18.78 -8.01 2.72
CA LYS A 305 -18.01 -9.20 3.11
C LYS A 305 -17.73 -10.06 1.89
N ALA A 306 -16.57 -10.71 1.85
CA ALA A 306 -16.23 -11.63 0.77
C ALA A 306 -17.28 -12.74 0.60
N GLY A 307 -17.64 -13.03 -0.63
CA GLY A 307 -18.68 -13.99 -0.98
C GLY A 307 -19.41 -13.62 -2.27
N THR A 308 -20.58 -14.20 -2.48
CA THR A 308 -21.43 -13.91 -3.63
C THR A 308 -22.83 -13.51 -3.18
N ALA A 309 -23.41 -12.54 -3.87
CA ALA A 309 -24.82 -12.15 -3.73
C ALA A 309 -25.41 -11.90 -5.11
N THR A 310 -26.71 -12.11 -5.26
CA THR A 310 -27.45 -11.71 -6.45
C THR A 310 -28.26 -10.48 -6.13
N ILE A 311 -28.02 -9.41 -6.87
CA ILE A 311 -28.81 -8.19 -6.81
C ILE A 311 -29.92 -8.32 -7.85
N THR A 312 -31.15 -8.05 -7.43
CA THR A 312 -32.34 -8.11 -8.28
C THR A 312 -33.03 -6.75 -8.25
N VAL A 313 -33.31 -6.21 -9.43
CA VAL A 313 -34.28 -5.13 -9.60
C VAL A 313 -35.62 -5.71 -10.08
N LYS A 314 -36.70 -5.21 -9.55
CA LYS A 314 -38.07 -5.62 -9.93
C LYS A 314 -38.92 -4.40 -10.19
N THR A 315 -39.66 -4.37 -11.29
CA THR A 315 -40.68 -3.37 -11.63
C THR A 315 -42.00 -3.62 -10.88
N SER A 316 -42.86 -2.62 -10.79
CA SER A 316 -44.20 -2.73 -10.17
C SER A 316 -45.04 -3.87 -10.75
N ASN A 317 -44.98 -4.12 -12.05
CA ASN A 317 -45.66 -5.22 -12.73
C ASN A 317 -44.89 -6.56 -12.76
N GLY A 318 -43.83 -6.68 -11.95
CA GLY A 318 -43.16 -7.96 -11.69
C GLY A 318 -42.00 -8.33 -12.61
N LYS A 319 -41.63 -7.53 -13.61
CA LYS A 319 -40.42 -7.81 -14.46
C LYS A 319 -39.16 -7.68 -13.62
N THR A 320 -38.19 -8.55 -13.85
CA THR A 320 -36.95 -8.61 -13.05
C THR A 320 -35.71 -8.66 -13.92
N ALA A 321 -34.63 -8.09 -13.38
CA ALA A 321 -33.28 -8.29 -13.90
C ALA A 321 -32.32 -8.52 -12.72
N THR A 322 -31.27 -9.29 -12.96
CA THR A 322 -30.33 -9.70 -11.93
C THR A 322 -28.89 -9.40 -12.29
N CYS A 323 -28.09 -9.11 -11.27
CA CYS A 323 -26.64 -9.02 -11.37
C CYS A 323 -25.99 -9.91 -10.31
N LYS A 324 -25.13 -10.85 -10.73
CA LYS A 324 -24.33 -11.64 -9.80
C LYS A 324 -23.16 -10.80 -9.31
N VAL A 325 -23.13 -10.51 -8.01
CA VAL A 325 -22.05 -9.75 -7.36
C VAL A 325 -21.12 -10.70 -6.65
N THR A 326 -19.85 -10.66 -7.03
CA THR A 326 -18.76 -11.33 -6.32
C THR A 326 -17.99 -10.29 -5.53
N VAL A 327 -17.93 -10.44 -4.23
CA VAL A 327 -17.16 -9.56 -3.35
C VAL A 327 -15.88 -10.25 -2.95
N ASN A 328 -14.76 -9.61 -3.26
CA ASN A 328 -13.43 -10.06 -2.90
C ASN A 328 -12.91 -9.29 -1.68
N LEU A 329 -12.02 -9.94 -0.93
CA LEU A 329 -11.17 -9.20 0.01
C LEU A 329 -10.18 -8.32 -0.75
N PRO A 330 -9.69 -7.21 -0.14
CA PRO A 330 -8.62 -6.44 -0.73
C PRO A 330 -7.37 -7.31 -0.91
N ALA A 331 -6.61 -7.04 -1.96
CA ALA A 331 -5.36 -7.75 -2.21
C ALA A 331 -4.36 -7.47 -1.07
N PRO A 332 -3.75 -8.52 -0.48
CA PRO A 332 -2.69 -8.32 0.49
C PRO A 332 -1.53 -7.53 -0.12
N GLN A 333 -0.91 -6.67 0.68
CA GLN A 333 0.25 -5.87 0.27
C GLN A 333 1.50 -6.45 0.91
N ILE A 334 2.53 -6.75 0.12
CA ILE A 334 3.85 -7.10 0.66
C ILE A 334 4.42 -5.85 1.30
N THR A 335 4.64 -5.89 2.62
CA THR A 335 5.17 -4.79 3.44
C THR A 335 6.69 -4.86 3.58
N GLY A 336 7.27 -6.03 3.29
CA GLY A 336 8.72 -6.20 3.39
C GLY A 336 9.24 -7.41 2.64
N LEU A 337 10.40 -7.22 1.99
CA LEU A 337 11.23 -8.26 1.39
C LEU A 337 12.65 -8.13 1.94
N ALA A 338 13.09 -9.09 2.75
CA ALA A 338 14.39 -9.05 3.40
C ALA A 338 15.22 -10.29 3.08
N ASN A 339 16.52 -10.09 2.80
CA ASN A 339 17.48 -11.18 2.70
C ASN A 339 17.78 -11.68 4.12
N THR A 340 17.64 -12.98 4.36
CA THR A 340 17.88 -13.64 5.63
C THR A 340 18.77 -14.87 5.45
N THR A 341 19.15 -15.52 6.54
CA THR A 341 19.88 -16.80 6.50
C THR A 341 19.06 -17.91 5.82
N GLY A 342 17.74 -17.85 5.94
CA GLY A 342 16.82 -18.84 5.35
C GLY A 342 16.43 -18.56 3.91
N GLY A 343 16.83 -17.42 3.32
CA GLY A 343 16.43 -16.99 1.99
C GLY A 343 15.82 -15.60 1.98
N ILE A 344 14.84 -15.34 1.13
CA ILE A 344 14.07 -14.09 1.12
C ILE A 344 12.86 -14.24 2.05
N LYS A 345 12.85 -13.49 3.16
CA LYS A 345 11.67 -13.35 4.00
C LYS A 345 10.72 -12.36 3.34
N ILE A 346 9.51 -12.82 3.10
CA ILE A 346 8.37 -12.07 2.55
C ILE A 346 7.45 -11.78 3.73
N SER A 347 7.07 -10.53 3.94
CA SER A 347 6.11 -10.11 4.97
C SER A 347 4.99 -9.30 4.33
N TRP A 348 3.78 -9.42 4.83
CA TRP A 348 2.61 -8.71 4.30
C TRP A 348 1.63 -8.33 5.41
N ASN A 349 0.73 -7.40 5.07
CA ASN A 349 -0.32 -6.99 5.99
C ASN A 349 -1.36 -8.09 6.20
N LYS A 350 -1.88 -8.17 7.40
CA LYS A 350 -3.09 -8.97 7.67
C LYS A 350 -4.27 -8.36 6.90
N VAL A 351 -5.09 -9.21 6.33
CA VAL A 351 -6.37 -8.85 5.70
C VAL A 351 -7.49 -9.49 6.50
N ASP A 352 -8.36 -8.67 7.07
CA ASP A 352 -9.48 -9.16 7.88
C ASP A 352 -10.45 -9.96 7.02
N GLY A 353 -10.91 -11.08 7.57
CA GLY A 353 -11.77 -12.03 6.86
C GLY A 353 -11.02 -13.06 6.00
N ALA A 354 -9.72 -12.94 5.82
CA ALA A 354 -8.92 -13.98 5.19
C ALA A 354 -8.69 -15.14 6.17
N TYR A 355 -8.90 -16.38 5.70
CA TYR A 355 -8.47 -17.56 6.44
C TYR A 355 -6.96 -17.75 6.35
N GLY A 356 -6.39 -17.48 5.19
CA GLY A 356 -4.97 -17.58 4.92
C GLY A 356 -4.58 -16.87 3.64
N TYR A 357 -3.37 -17.14 3.21
CA TYR A 357 -2.72 -16.49 2.08
C TYR A 357 -2.09 -17.51 1.15
N ARG A 358 -2.18 -17.26 -0.14
CA ARG A 358 -1.51 -18.01 -1.21
C ARG A 358 -0.46 -17.14 -1.86
N LEU A 359 0.79 -17.59 -1.76
CA LEU A 359 1.94 -16.92 -2.36
C LEU A 359 2.20 -17.47 -3.76
N TYR A 360 2.58 -16.56 -4.62
CA TYR A 360 3.01 -16.84 -5.98
C TYR A 360 4.37 -16.21 -6.24
N TYR A 361 5.17 -16.86 -7.07
CA TYR A 361 6.37 -16.28 -7.63
C TYR A 361 6.26 -16.20 -9.14
N LYS A 362 7.01 -15.27 -9.77
CA LYS A 362 7.07 -15.11 -11.20
C LYS A 362 8.41 -15.63 -11.71
N PRO A 363 8.45 -16.77 -12.42
CA PRO A 363 9.68 -17.24 -13.06
C PRO A 363 10.11 -16.29 -14.18
N ALA A 364 11.37 -16.39 -14.63
CA ALA A 364 11.92 -15.54 -15.70
C ALA A 364 11.12 -15.67 -17.02
N SER A 365 10.50 -16.82 -17.26
CA SER A 365 9.59 -17.06 -18.39
C SER A 365 8.28 -17.64 -17.87
N GLY A 366 7.15 -17.12 -18.37
CA GLY A 366 5.81 -17.58 -18.03
C GLY A 366 5.07 -16.75 -17.01
N GLY A 367 3.90 -17.23 -16.62
CA GLY A 367 3.00 -16.57 -15.68
C GLY A 367 3.33 -16.85 -14.20
N TRP A 368 2.50 -16.31 -13.31
CA TRP A 368 2.58 -16.55 -11.89
C TRP A 368 2.41 -18.02 -11.53
N LYS A 369 3.31 -18.55 -10.71
CA LYS A 369 3.24 -19.94 -10.19
C LYS A 369 2.99 -19.91 -8.69
N ARG A 370 1.99 -20.68 -8.25
CA ARG A 370 1.74 -20.94 -6.82
C ARG A 370 2.93 -21.71 -6.22
N PHE A 371 3.34 -21.35 -5.00
CA PHE A 371 4.38 -22.12 -4.30
C PHE A 371 4.10 -22.34 -2.80
N LYS A 372 3.22 -21.53 -2.17
CA LYS A 372 2.91 -21.72 -0.76
C LYS A 372 1.53 -21.21 -0.37
N ASP A 373 0.84 -21.97 0.48
CA ASP A 373 -0.32 -21.51 1.25
C ASP A 373 0.07 -21.47 2.74
N THR A 374 -0.40 -20.45 3.46
CA THR A 374 -0.11 -20.25 4.89
C THR A 374 -1.17 -19.37 5.55
N THR A 375 -1.36 -19.54 6.87
CA THR A 375 -2.18 -18.65 7.70
C THR A 375 -1.36 -17.52 8.33
N ALA A 376 -0.02 -17.62 8.31
CA ALA A 376 0.87 -16.57 8.80
C ALA A 376 0.89 -15.35 7.86
N THR A 377 1.42 -14.24 8.35
CA THR A 377 1.63 -13.00 7.59
C THR A 377 3.09 -12.83 7.13
N SER A 378 3.87 -13.89 7.19
CA SER A 378 5.20 -13.95 6.61
C SER A 378 5.57 -15.37 6.20
N PHE A 379 6.48 -15.47 5.24
CA PHE A 379 7.06 -16.72 4.76
C PHE A 379 8.50 -16.47 4.31
N THR A 380 9.36 -17.47 4.45
CA THR A 380 10.73 -17.38 3.95
C THR A 380 10.90 -18.34 2.78
N ASP A 381 11.19 -17.78 1.60
CA ASP A 381 11.52 -18.55 0.40
C ASP A 381 12.98 -18.97 0.46
N SER A 382 13.22 -20.26 0.67
CA SER A 382 14.56 -20.86 0.67
C SER A 382 15.01 -21.35 -0.72
N GLY A 383 14.13 -21.35 -1.71
CA GLY A 383 14.41 -21.78 -3.09
C GLY A 383 15.14 -20.75 -3.95
N VAL A 384 15.70 -19.73 -3.32
CA VAL A 384 16.37 -18.59 -3.96
C VAL A 384 17.81 -18.92 -4.40
N SER A 385 18.30 -18.20 -5.40
CA SER A 385 19.68 -18.31 -5.87
C SER A 385 20.41 -16.97 -5.78
N PRO A 386 21.71 -16.94 -5.42
CA PRO A 386 22.46 -15.70 -5.32
C PRO A 386 22.41 -14.86 -6.60
N ASN A 387 22.25 -13.55 -6.43
CA ASN A 387 22.17 -12.53 -7.48
C ASN A 387 20.94 -12.60 -8.40
N ARG A 388 20.05 -13.58 -8.20
CA ARG A 388 18.77 -13.64 -8.91
C ARG A 388 17.77 -12.70 -8.26
N THR A 389 16.96 -12.04 -9.09
CA THR A 389 15.79 -11.26 -8.65
C THR A 389 14.57 -12.16 -8.67
N GLU A 390 13.94 -12.29 -7.51
CA GLU A 390 12.67 -13.00 -7.36
C GLU A 390 11.54 -11.99 -7.25
N THR A 391 10.40 -12.31 -7.86
CA THR A 391 9.20 -11.46 -7.85
C THR A 391 8.04 -12.25 -7.27
N TYR A 392 7.33 -11.65 -6.31
CA TYR A 392 6.27 -12.30 -5.55
C TYR A 392 4.96 -11.53 -5.63
N THR A 393 3.87 -12.25 -5.50
CA THR A 393 2.54 -11.69 -5.23
C THR A 393 1.75 -12.61 -4.32
N ILE A 394 0.68 -12.08 -3.74
CA ILE A 394 -0.11 -12.77 -2.72
C ILE A 394 -1.60 -12.59 -2.99
N ARG A 395 -2.39 -13.61 -2.65
CA ARG A 395 -3.85 -13.57 -2.60
C ARG A 395 -4.37 -14.08 -1.26
N CYS A 396 -5.51 -13.58 -0.81
CA CYS A 396 -6.25 -14.18 0.28
C CYS A 396 -6.90 -15.49 -0.16
N ILE A 397 -6.98 -16.45 0.76
CA ILE A 397 -7.71 -17.71 0.56
C ILE A 397 -8.74 -17.92 1.67
N ASP A 398 -9.82 -18.64 1.35
CA ASP A 398 -10.81 -19.14 2.30
C ASP A 398 -10.36 -20.47 2.95
N LYS A 399 -11.19 -21.05 3.82
CA LYS A 399 -10.92 -22.33 4.50
C LYS A 399 -10.77 -23.51 3.53
N ASN A 400 -11.39 -23.41 2.36
CA ASN A 400 -11.34 -24.44 1.32
C ASN A 400 -10.16 -24.24 0.36
N GLY A 401 -9.33 -23.20 0.58
CA GLY A 401 -8.22 -22.87 -0.28
C GLY A 401 -8.62 -22.14 -1.58
N ASN A 402 -9.84 -21.64 -1.72
CA ASN A 402 -10.22 -20.81 -2.87
C ASN A 402 -9.67 -19.41 -2.68
N THR A 403 -9.21 -18.79 -3.78
CA THR A 403 -8.76 -17.40 -3.74
C THR A 403 -9.95 -16.44 -3.69
N ILE A 404 -9.95 -15.54 -2.71
CA ILE A 404 -11.02 -14.61 -2.39
C ILE A 404 -10.56 -13.14 -2.41
N SER A 405 -9.43 -12.86 -3.04
CA SER A 405 -8.95 -11.49 -3.30
C SER A 405 -8.37 -11.36 -4.69
N GLY A 406 -8.23 -10.13 -5.17
CA GLY A 406 -7.32 -9.79 -6.26
C GLY A 406 -5.85 -10.01 -5.88
N PHE A 407 -4.94 -9.56 -6.71
CA PHE A 407 -3.49 -9.56 -6.47
C PHE A 407 -2.83 -8.43 -7.23
N ASN A 408 -1.64 -8.02 -6.78
CA ASN A 408 -0.83 -7.07 -7.55
C ASN A 408 -0.16 -7.79 -8.72
N SER A 409 -0.58 -7.46 -9.94
CA SER A 409 -0.08 -8.06 -11.18
C SER A 409 1.38 -7.73 -11.49
N ASN A 410 1.89 -6.59 -10.99
CA ASN A 410 3.29 -6.21 -11.12
C ASN A 410 4.17 -6.98 -10.14
N GLY A 411 3.61 -7.37 -8.98
CA GLY A 411 4.32 -8.03 -7.90
C GLY A 411 5.30 -7.11 -7.19
N TRP A 412 6.07 -7.71 -6.28
CA TRP A 412 7.16 -7.07 -5.54
C TRP A 412 8.43 -7.87 -5.75
N SER A 413 9.50 -7.19 -6.12
CA SER A 413 10.76 -7.83 -6.52
C SER A 413 11.88 -7.61 -5.51
N LYS A 414 12.70 -8.64 -5.29
CA LYS A 414 13.90 -8.57 -4.45
C LYS A 414 15.03 -9.36 -5.08
N LYS A 415 16.16 -8.70 -5.28
CA LYS A 415 17.40 -9.40 -5.61
C LYS A 415 17.90 -10.16 -4.37
N TYR A 416 18.09 -11.46 -4.49
CA TYR A 416 18.66 -12.24 -3.40
C TYR A 416 20.16 -12.00 -3.29
N THR A 417 20.56 -11.40 -2.18
CA THR A 417 21.96 -11.26 -1.80
C THR A 417 22.12 -12.01 -0.48
N PRO A 418 22.81 -13.17 -0.48
CA PRO A 418 22.98 -13.95 0.73
C PRO A 418 23.61 -13.10 1.85
N VAL A 419 23.04 -13.19 3.04
CA VAL A 419 23.61 -12.55 4.21
C VAL A 419 24.95 -13.20 4.57
N ALA A 420 25.82 -12.45 5.24
CA ALA A 420 27.09 -13.01 5.72
C ALA A 420 26.82 -14.15 6.73
N PRO A 421 27.50 -15.31 6.59
CA PRO A 421 27.41 -16.35 7.61
C PRO A 421 27.95 -15.86 8.94
N THR A 422 27.38 -16.36 10.03
CA THR A 422 27.82 -16.08 11.40
C THR A 422 28.49 -17.33 11.98
N ILE A 423 29.71 -17.19 12.46
CA ILE A 423 30.36 -18.28 13.23
C ILE A 423 29.62 -18.38 14.56
N SER A 424 28.96 -19.50 14.75
CA SER A 424 28.14 -19.79 15.95
C SER A 424 28.97 -20.36 17.10
N LYS A 425 30.09 -21.05 16.77
CA LYS A 425 30.92 -21.71 17.77
C LYS A 425 32.37 -21.86 17.31
N LEU A 426 33.31 -21.62 18.23
CA LEU A 426 34.72 -21.91 18.10
C LEU A 426 35.14 -22.78 19.29
N GLU A 427 35.57 -24.02 19.03
CA GLU A 427 35.94 -25.00 20.07
C GLU A 427 37.34 -25.51 19.88
N ASN A 428 38.10 -25.63 21.00
CA ASN A 428 39.35 -26.36 21.01
C ASN A 428 39.04 -27.87 21.01
N THR A 429 39.56 -28.59 20.05
CA THR A 429 39.42 -30.04 19.89
C THR A 429 40.77 -30.70 19.74
N SER A 430 40.82 -32.03 19.72
CA SER A 430 42.06 -32.73 19.41
C SER A 430 42.59 -32.46 18.00
N GLY A 431 41.72 -32.16 17.04
CA GLY A 431 42.06 -31.84 15.67
C GLY A 431 42.44 -30.37 15.44
N GLY A 432 42.37 -29.51 16.47
CA GLY A 432 42.60 -28.06 16.33
C GLY A 432 41.43 -27.20 16.79
N ILE A 433 41.20 -26.06 16.16
CA ILE A 433 40.03 -25.24 16.41
C ILE A 433 38.91 -25.66 15.44
N LYS A 434 37.82 -26.23 15.99
CA LYS A 434 36.59 -26.49 15.24
C LYS A 434 35.78 -25.19 15.13
N ILE A 435 35.52 -24.79 13.89
CA ILE A 435 34.74 -23.62 13.50
C ILE A 435 33.39 -24.13 13.04
N SER A 436 32.27 -23.63 13.60
CA SER A 436 30.92 -23.98 13.19
C SER A 436 30.15 -22.71 12.89
N TRP A 437 29.27 -22.74 11.89
CA TRP A 437 28.48 -21.58 11.46
C TRP A 437 27.09 -21.97 11.00
N ASN A 438 26.23 -20.98 10.89
CA ASN A 438 24.87 -21.17 10.44
C ASN A 438 24.81 -21.43 8.92
N LYS A 439 23.87 -22.30 8.52
CA LYS A 439 23.55 -22.53 7.10
C LYS A 439 22.90 -21.27 6.49
N ILE A 440 23.27 -20.95 5.26
CA ILE A 440 22.64 -19.90 4.44
C ILE A 440 21.96 -20.57 3.26
N ALA A 441 20.70 -20.20 3.01
CA ALA A 441 19.91 -20.78 1.91
C ALA A 441 20.49 -20.36 0.53
N GLY A 442 20.31 -21.22 -0.44
CA GLY A 442 20.60 -20.96 -1.85
C GLY A 442 22.07 -20.84 -2.23
N VAL A 443 23.00 -20.94 -1.29
CA VAL A 443 24.44 -20.88 -1.58
C VAL A 443 25.02 -22.29 -1.85
N TYR A 444 26.04 -22.36 -2.68
CA TYR A 444 26.72 -23.62 -2.96
C TYR A 444 27.59 -24.05 -1.78
N GLY A 445 28.31 -23.11 -1.15
CA GLY A 445 29.23 -23.41 -0.07
C GLY A 445 29.77 -22.16 0.59
N TYR A 446 30.86 -22.35 1.31
CA TYR A 446 31.47 -21.34 2.16
C TYR A 446 32.96 -21.29 1.92
N ARG A 447 33.54 -20.07 2.02
CA ARG A 447 34.97 -19.80 2.00
C ARG A 447 35.38 -19.23 3.34
N LEU A 448 36.30 -19.93 4.00
CA LEU A 448 36.85 -19.50 5.25
C LEU A 448 38.15 -18.70 5.02
N TYR A 449 38.29 -17.69 5.85
CA TYR A 449 39.49 -16.86 5.92
C TYR A 449 39.99 -16.82 7.35
N TYR A 450 41.30 -16.72 7.50
CA TYR A 450 41.93 -16.40 8.76
C TYR A 450 42.68 -15.07 8.65
N LYS A 451 42.90 -14.40 9.79
CA LYS A 451 43.66 -13.16 9.86
C LYS A 451 45.01 -13.45 10.51
N PRO A 452 46.12 -13.41 9.77
CA PRO A 452 47.46 -13.52 10.36
C PRO A 452 47.76 -12.32 11.26
N ALA A 453 48.80 -12.42 12.10
CA ALA A 453 49.20 -11.34 13.02
C ALA A 453 49.55 -10.03 12.27
N SER A 454 50.05 -10.14 11.05
CA SER A 454 50.32 -9.01 10.15
C SER A 454 49.65 -9.26 8.80
N GLY A 455 48.99 -8.22 8.26
CA GLY A 455 48.33 -8.28 6.95
C GLY A 455 46.81 -8.49 6.99
N GLY A 456 46.24 -8.63 5.81
CA GLY A 456 44.79 -8.79 5.61
C GLY A 456 44.31 -10.23 5.76
N TRP A 457 43.01 -10.42 5.52
CA TRP A 457 42.40 -11.73 5.52
C TRP A 457 42.97 -12.64 4.43
N LYS A 458 43.39 -13.85 4.80
CA LYS A 458 43.85 -14.88 3.88
C LYS A 458 42.85 -16.01 3.76
N ARG A 459 42.52 -16.40 2.52
CA ARG A 459 41.73 -17.60 2.24
C ARG A 459 42.49 -18.83 2.66
N PHE A 460 41.81 -19.82 3.28
CA PHE A 460 42.48 -21.09 3.61
C PHE A 460 41.61 -22.34 3.32
N LYS A 461 40.28 -22.19 3.20
CA LYS A 461 39.40 -23.34 2.92
C LYS A 461 38.08 -22.96 2.22
N ASP A 462 37.69 -23.74 1.22
CA ASP A 462 36.35 -23.79 0.67
C ASP A 462 35.68 -25.10 1.08
N THR A 463 34.39 -25.08 1.41
CA THR A 463 33.64 -26.27 1.85
C THR A 463 32.12 -26.07 1.66
N THR A 464 31.41 -27.17 1.46
CA THR A 464 29.93 -27.18 1.45
C THR A 464 29.34 -27.48 2.85
N ALA A 465 30.18 -27.96 3.78
CA ALA A 465 29.79 -28.19 5.16
C ALA A 465 29.56 -26.89 5.94
N THR A 466 28.92 -26.97 7.10
CA THR A 466 28.71 -25.85 8.04
C THR A 466 29.67 -25.90 9.22
N SER A 467 30.73 -26.70 9.12
CA SER A 467 31.85 -26.71 10.07
C SER A 467 33.13 -27.13 9.39
N PHE A 468 34.25 -26.72 9.99
CA PHE A 468 35.61 -27.08 9.57
C PHE A 468 36.51 -27.07 10.80
N THR A 469 37.52 -27.94 10.83
CA THR A 469 38.52 -27.92 11.90
C THR A 469 39.87 -27.46 11.34
N ASP A 470 40.34 -26.32 11.85
CA ASP A 470 41.68 -25.81 11.54
C ASP A 470 42.72 -26.51 12.38
N SER A 471 43.53 -27.37 11.72
CA SER A 471 44.63 -28.08 12.36
C SER A 471 45.98 -27.33 12.31
N GLY A 472 46.02 -26.19 11.57
CA GLY A 472 47.22 -25.35 11.45
C GLY A 472 47.48 -24.42 12.63
N VAL A 473 46.82 -24.67 13.76
CA VAL A 473 46.89 -23.87 14.98
C VAL A 473 48.16 -24.11 15.80
N SER A 474 48.55 -23.13 16.61
CA SER A 474 49.69 -23.25 17.55
C SER A 474 49.20 -22.95 18.98
N PRO A 475 49.74 -23.69 20.00
CA PRO A 475 49.35 -23.46 21.39
C PRO A 475 49.52 -22.02 21.85
N ASN A 476 48.53 -21.53 22.59
CA ASN A 476 48.46 -20.18 23.15
C ASN A 476 48.34 -19.03 22.13
N ARG A 477 48.28 -19.31 20.83
CA ARG A 477 48.01 -18.32 19.80
C ARG A 477 46.53 -18.08 19.68
N THR A 478 46.11 -16.84 19.47
CA THR A 478 44.75 -16.46 19.14
C THR A 478 44.60 -16.45 17.63
N GLU A 479 43.71 -17.24 17.13
CA GLU A 479 43.34 -17.28 15.71
C GLU A 479 42.03 -16.52 15.52
N THR A 480 41.95 -15.78 14.41
CA THR A 480 40.76 -15.00 14.07
C THR A 480 40.27 -15.43 12.70
N TYR A 481 38.96 -15.71 12.60
CA TYR A 481 38.33 -16.27 11.42
C TYR A 481 37.22 -15.38 10.92
N THR A 482 36.98 -15.43 9.62
CA THR A 482 35.75 -14.94 9.01
C THR A 482 35.34 -15.85 7.86
N ILE A 483 34.10 -15.67 7.38
CA ILE A 483 33.49 -16.60 6.43
C ILE A 483 32.62 -15.85 5.43
N ARG A 484 32.63 -16.30 4.17
CA ARG A 484 31.74 -15.80 3.09
C ARG A 484 31.05 -16.97 2.42
N CYS A 485 29.87 -16.68 1.86
CA CYS A 485 29.21 -17.61 0.95
C CYS A 485 29.88 -17.60 -0.43
N ILE A 486 29.90 -18.77 -1.08
CA ILE A 486 30.37 -18.94 -2.46
C ILE A 486 29.27 -19.60 -3.32
N ASP A 487 29.28 -19.29 -4.62
CA ASP A 487 28.51 -20.00 -5.65
C ASP A 487 29.26 -21.25 -6.13
N LYS A 488 28.66 -22.00 -7.06
CA LYS A 488 29.24 -23.22 -7.63
C LYS A 488 30.57 -23.00 -8.38
N ASN A 489 30.82 -21.76 -8.81
CA ASN A 489 32.07 -21.38 -9.50
C ASN A 489 33.15 -20.88 -8.50
N GLY A 490 32.87 -20.94 -7.21
CA GLY A 490 33.75 -20.44 -6.16
C GLY A 490 33.80 -18.91 -6.04
N LYS A 491 32.89 -18.16 -6.72
CA LYS A 491 32.81 -16.71 -6.56
C LYS A 491 32.09 -16.38 -5.25
N THR A 492 32.63 -15.42 -4.48
CA THR A 492 31.99 -14.96 -3.25
C THR A 492 30.71 -14.17 -3.55
N VAL A 493 29.60 -14.53 -2.88
CA VAL A 493 28.24 -13.98 -3.10
C VAL A 493 27.63 -13.31 -1.86
N SER A 494 28.39 -13.25 -0.76
CA SER A 494 27.97 -12.54 0.45
C SER A 494 29.03 -11.54 0.92
N GLY A 495 28.60 -10.63 1.81
CA GLY A 495 29.53 -9.90 2.68
C GLY A 495 30.25 -10.82 3.68
N PHE A 496 30.96 -10.26 4.63
CA PHE A 496 31.61 -10.95 5.74
C PHE A 496 31.71 -10.03 6.97
N ASN A 497 31.91 -10.61 8.14
CA ASN A 497 32.21 -9.84 9.34
C ASN A 497 33.69 -9.43 9.33
N SER A 498 33.96 -8.15 9.15
CA SER A 498 35.31 -7.58 9.07
C SER A 498 36.08 -7.66 10.40
N LYS A 499 35.39 -7.71 11.55
CA LYS A 499 36.00 -7.91 12.87
C LYS A 499 36.44 -9.36 13.06
N GLY A 500 35.72 -10.31 12.45
CA GLY A 500 35.91 -11.75 12.62
C GLY A 500 35.50 -12.26 13.99
N TRP A 501 35.81 -13.53 14.23
CA TRP A 501 35.63 -14.24 15.51
C TRP A 501 36.93 -14.83 15.93
N SER A 502 37.32 -14.60 17.18
CA SER A 502 38.66 -14.99 17.67
C SER A 502 38.57 -16.08 18.72
N LYS A 503 39.54 -16.99 18.69
CA LYS A 503 39.70 -18.08 19.69
C LYS A 503 41.16 -18.29 19.99
N LYS A 504 41.53 -18.23 21.26
CA LYS A 504 42.82 -18.70 21.73
C LYS A 504 42.84 -20.21 21.66
N TYR A 505 43.82 -20.75 20.94
CA TYR A 505 44.00 -22.19 20.91
C TYR A 505 44.67 -22.69 22.21
N THR A 506 43.93 -23.45 22.96
CA THR A 506 44.43 -24.20 24.11
C THR A 506 44.26 -25.67 23.80
N PRO A 507 45.34 -26.42 23.55
CA PRO A 507 45.25 -27.85 23.25
C PRO A 507 44.45 -28.59 24.33
N VAL A 508 43.53 -29.42 23.90
CA VAL A 508 42.79 -30.31 24.83
C VAL A 508 43.75 -31.36 25.41
N ALA A 509 43.46 -31.89 26.58
CA ALA A 509 44.25 -32.99 27.14
C ALA A 509 44.14 -34.21 26.22
N PRO A 510 45.26 -34.90 25.92
CA PRO A 510 45.21 -36.17 25.21
C PRO A 510 44.40 -37.21 25.97
N THR A 511 43.66 -38.02 25.23
CA THR A 511 42.89 -39.15 25.75
C THR A 511 43.66 -40.46 25.48
N ILE A 512 43.93 -41.24 26.50
CA ILE A 512 44.52 -42.56 26.32
C ILE A 512 43.49 -43.44 25.64
N THR A 513 43.86 -43.99 24.47
CA THR A 513 42.96 -44.82 23.62
C THR A 513 43.21 -46.29 23.74
N ARG A 514 44.45 -46.70 24.20
CA ARG A 514 44.80 -48.13 24.36
C ARG A 514 45.85 -48.32 25.41
N PHE A 515 45.73 -49.40 26.15
CA PHE A 515 46.75 -50.02 26.97
C PHE A 515 47.06 -51.43 26.48
N SER A 516 48.29 -51.86 26.62
CA SER A 516 48.64 -53.25 26.50
C SER A 516 49.81 -53.58 27.44
N ASN A 517 49.67 -54.69 28.17
CA ASN A 517 50.82 -55.30 28.88
C ASN A 517 51.76 -55.92 27.83
N THR A 518 53.01 -55.61 27.89
CA THR A 518 54.08 -56.19 27.04
C THR A 518 55.17 -56.75 27.91
N SER A 519 56.04 -57.59 27.36
CA SER A 519 57.21 -58.12 28.08
C SER A 519 58.15 -56.99 28.60
N LYS A 520 58.14 -55.83 27.93
CA LYS A 520 58.95 -54.67 28.25
C LYS A 520 58.30 -53.64 29.17
N GLY A 521 56.98 -53.81 29.53
CA GLY A 521 56.29 -52.82 30.34
C GLY A 521 54.83 -52.59 29.91
N VAL A 522 54.25 -51.47 30.30
CA VAL A 522 52.92 -51.06 29.90
C VAL A 522 53.05 -50.16 28.68
N SER A 523 52.52 -50.59 27.54
CA SER A 523 52.38 -49.75 26.35
C SER A 523 51.13 -48.90 26.49
N VAL A 524 51.26 -47.59 26.36
CA VAL A 524 50.23 -46.57 26.47
C VAL A 524 50.13 -45.85 25.14
N THR A 525 48.96 -45.78 24.55
CA THR A 525 48.71 -45.07 23.29
C THR A 525 47.61 -44.03 23.54
N TRP A 526 47.78 -42.87 22.93
CA TRP A 526 46.81 -41.77 23.05
C TRP A 526 46.55 -41.10 21.68
N ASN A 527 45.47 -40.34 21.63
CA ASN A 527 45.12 -39.60 20.39
C ASN A 527 46.09 -38.45 20.11
N LYS A 528 46.33 -38.21 18.83
CA LYS A 528 47.11 -37.05 18.36
C LYS A 528 46.36 -35.77 18.68
N ILE A 529 47.07 -34.71 19.10
CA ILE A 529 46.55 -33.36 19.29
C ILE A 529 47.26 -32.44 18.27
N ALA A 530 46.45 -31.65 17.58
CA ALA A 530 46.95 -30.75 16.55
C ALA A 530 47.83 -29.64 17.14
N GLY A 531 48.84 -29.20 16.39
CA GLY A 531 49.66 -28.03 16.68
C GLY A 531 50.63 -28.16 17.86
N VAL A 532 50.65 -29.28 18.58
CA VAL A 532 51.59 -29.49 19.69
C VAL A 532 52.92 -30.08 19.21
N TYR A 533 53.98 -29.80 19.93
CA TYR A 533 55.28 -30.36 19.60
C TYR A 533 55.40 -31.82 20.03
N GLY A 534 54.86 -32.14 21.22
CA GLY A 534 54.95 -33.50 21.77
C GLY A 534 54.08 -33.68 23.01
N TYR A 535 54.34 -34.75 23.73
CA TYR A 535 53.55 -35.19 24.86
C TYR A 535 54.43 -35.51 26.03
N ARG A 536 53.94 -35.31 27.24
CA ARG A 536 54.52 -35.75 28.50
C ARG A 536 53.62 -36.74 29.15
N LEU A 537 54.06 -37.96 29.28
CA LEU A 537 53.40 -39.02 29.98
C LEU A 537 53.68 -38.96 31.48
N TYR A 538 52.65 -39.10 32.29
CA TYR A 538 52.75 -39.22 33.75
C TYR A 538 52.11 -40.54 34.19
N ARG A 539 52.61 -41.06 35.32
CA ARG A 539 52.00 -42.17 36.03
C ARG A 539 51.86 -41.86 37.50
N LYS A 540 50.90 -42.50 38.14
CA LYS A 540 50.79 -42.60 39.61
C LYS A 540 50.35 -44.00 40.02
N TYR A 541 50.68 -44.38 41.21
CA TYR A 541 50.17 -45.55 41.91
C TYR A 541 49.10 -45.11 42.93
N ASP A 542 48.28 -46.03 43.42
CA ASP A 542 47.20 -45.68 44.36
C ASP A 542 47.78 -44.93 45.58
N GLY A 543 47.17 -43.81 45.98
CA GLY A 543 47.63 -42.95 47.06
C GLY A 543 48.84 -42.06 46.73
N GLY A 544 49.47 -42.20 45.54
CA GLY A 544 50.65 -41.44 45.19
C GLY A 544 50.42 -40.25 44.30
N SER A 545 51.46 -39.41 44.19
CA SER A 545 51.48 -38.23 43.29
C SER A 545 51.81 -38.61 41.86
N TRP A 546 51.43 -37.72 40.90
CA TRP A 546 51.78 -37.85 39.49
C TRP A 546 53.29 -37.69 39.28
N THR A 547 53.94 -38.71 38.71
CA THR A 547 55.36 -38.70 38.37
C THR A 547 55.54 -38.64 36.86
N ARG A 548 56.42 -37.79 36.35
CA ARG A 548 56.79 -37.75 34.94
C ARG A 548 57.47 -39.06 34.56
N VAL A 549 57.02 -39.61 33.42
CA VAL A 549 57.58 -40.85 32.86
C VAL A 549 58.47 -40.48 31.67
N LYS A 550 57.95 -39.75 30.68
CA LYS A 550 58.67 -39.49 29.43
C LYS A 550 58.08 -38.30 28.71
N ASP A 551 58.95 -37.54 28.04
CA ASP A 551 58.58 -36.63 26.96
C ASP A 551 58.83 -37.31 25.63
N THR A 552 57.88 -37.19 24.70
CA THR A 552 57.95 -37.88 23.39
C THR A 552 57.17 -37.10 22.35
N THR A 553 57.56 -37.17 21.09
CA THR A 553 56.77 -36.68 19.96
C THR A 553 55.81 -37.73 19.39
N SER A 554 55.96 -38.99 19.81
CA SER A 554 55.09 -40.10 19.44
C SER A 554 53.78 -40.07 20.23
N THR A 555 52.72 -40.69 19.70
CA THR A 555 51.41 -40.86 20.35
C THR A 555 51.31 -42.16 21.15
N SER A 556 52.44 -42.82 21.38
CA SER A 556 52.55 -44.01 22.23
C SER A 556 53.92 -44.08 22.93
N PHE A 557 53.95 -44.77 24.04
CA PHE A 557 55.18 -45.05 24.79
C PHE A 557 54.99 -46.32 25.62
N THR A 558 56.07 -47.12 25.73
CA THR A 558 56.09 -48.31 26.63
C THR A 558 56.83 -47.93 27.90
N ASP A 559 56.09 -47.86 29.01
CA ASP A 559 56.65 -47.61 30.35
C ASP A 559 57.26 -48.89 30.94
N SER A 560 58.56 -49.07 30.77
CA SER A 560 59.30 -50.19 31.36
C SER A 560 59.47 -50.09 32.89
N GLY A 561 59.35 -48.86 33.44
CA GLY A 561 59.47 -48.59 34.87
C GLY A 561 58.15 -48.81 35.67
N ALA A 562 57.07 -49.24 35.02
CA ALA A 562 55.84 -49.60 35.74
C ALA A 562 56.08 -50.83 36.59
N LYS A 563 55.68 -50.83 37.87
CA LYS A 563 55.90 -51.95 38.83
C LYS A 563 54.99 -53.13 38.53
N LYS A 564 55.56 -54.32 38.36
CA LYS A 564 54.83 -55.55 38.08
C LYS A 564 53.84 -55.87 39.24
N GLY A 565 52.66 -56.37 38.94
CA GLY A 565 51.58 -56.65 39.89
C GLY A 565 50.86 -55.43 40.48
N LYS A 566 51.30 -54.22 40.16
CA LYS A 566 50.67 -53.00 40.69
C LYS A 566 49.71 -52.37 39.69
N LYS A 567 48.57 -51.82 40.18
CA LYS A 567 47.69 -50.92 39.42
C LYS A 567 48.40 -49.59 39.24
N VAL A 568 48.57 -49.20 38.00
CA VAL A 568 49.20 -47.95 37.62
C VAL A 568 48.21 -47.09 36.81
N THR A 569 48.10 -45.82 37.15
CA THR A 569 47.23 -44.86 36.48
C THR A 569 48.09 -43.91 35.66
N TYR A 570 47.74 -43.67 34.41
CA TYR A 570 48.43 -42.81 33.49
C TYR A 570 47.60 -41.60 33.11
N THR A 571 48.27 -40.50 32.81
CA THR A 571 47.72 -39.32 32.14
C THR A 571 48.75 -38.71 31.23
N VAL A 572 48.29 -37.95 30.25
CA VAL A 572 49.16 -37.34 29.25
C VAL A 572 48.89 -35.85 29.14
N ARG A 573 49.92 -35.04 29.00
CA ARG A 573 49.83 -33.60 28.68
C ARG A 573 50.56 -33.29 27.40
N CYS A 574 50.04 -32.26 26.67
CA CYS A 574 50.78 -31.73 25.54
C CYS A 574 51.94 -30.82 26.00
N ILE A 575 53.06 -30.84 25.26
CA ILE A 575 54.21 -29.97 25.50
C ILE A 575 54.57 -29.16 24.25
N ASP A 576 55.14 -27.98 24.45
CA ASP A 576 55.79 -27.19 23.39
C ASP A 576 57.23 -27.64 23.15
N ARG A 577 57.92 -27.00 22.20
CA ARG A 577 59.32 -27.30 21.86
C ARG A 577 60.29 -27.08 23.03
N LYS A 578 59.93 -26.24 23.99
CA LYS A 578 60.72 -25.97 25.21
C LYS A 578 60.42 -26.95 26.34
N GLY A 579 59.53 -27.93 26.09
CA GLY A 579 59.08 -28.90 27.08
C GLY A 579 58.07 -28.34 28.11
N LYS A 580 57.57 -27.12 27.92
CA LYS A 580 56.52 -26.55 28.77
C LYS A 580 55.15 -27.19 28.44
N THR A 581 54.41 -27.56 29.46
CA THR A 581 53.05 -28.14 29.28
C THR A 581 52.11 -27.04 28.79
N VAL A 582 51.35 -27.36 27.71
CA VAL A 582 50.42 -26.43 27.03
C VAL A 582 48.99 -26.90 27.03
N SER A 583 48.68 -28.05 27.63
CA SER A 583 47.31 -28.54 27.84
C SER A 583 47.04 -28.79 29.31
N GLY A 584 45.73 -28.90 29.66
CA GLY A 584 45.29 -29.56 30.88
C GLY A 584 45.67 -31.04 30.87
N PHE A 585 45.22 -31.82 31.87
CA PHE A 585 45.34 -33.25 31.92
C PHE A 585 44.08 -33.85 32.57
N ASN A 586 43.82 -35.10 32.27
CA ASN A 586 42.76 -35.85 32.98
C ASN A 586 43.29 -36.24 34.36
N SER A 587 42.77 -35.59 35.41
CA SER A 587 43.20 -35.82 36.79
C SER A 587 42.80 -37.22 37.34
N LYS A 588 41.75 -37.82 36.78
CA LYS A 588 41.39 -39.19 37.09
C LYS A 588 42.33 -40.19 36.45
N GLY A 589 42.87 -39.85 35.28
CA GLY A 589 43.70 -40.74 34.50
C GLY A 589 43.00 -41.98 33.98
N TRP A 590 43.76 -42.88 33.44
CA TRP A 590 43.33 -44.23 32.99
C TRP A 590 44.23 -45.26 33.62
N SER A 591 43.62 -46.31 34.18
CA SER A 591 44.33 -47.32 34.99
C SER A 591 44.43 -48.68 34.30
N ILE A 592 45.56 -49.37 34.53
CA ILE A 592 45.78 -50.77 34.16
C ILE A 592 46.64 -51.44 35.25
N THR A 593 46.41 -52.73 35.49
CA THR A 593 47.34 -53.52 36.32
C THR A 593 48.41 -54.09 35.43
N ARG A 594 49.69 -53.80 35.74
CA ARG A 594 50.82 -54.39 35.00
C ARG A 594 50.94 -55.90 35.35
N LYS A 595 50.83 -56.73 34.32
CA LYS A 595 51.09 -58.17 34.39
C LYS A 595 52.59 -58.49 34.41
#